data_223df4ba69db3c1fa0416c74c53bf4db
#
_entry.id   223df4ba69db3c1fa0416c74c53bf4db
#
_cell.length_a   1.000
_cell.length_b   1.000
_cell.length_c   1.000
_cell.angle_alpha   90.00
_cell.angle_beta   90.00
_cell.angle_gamma   90.00
#
_symmetry.space_group_name_H-M   'P 1'
#
loop_
_entity.id
_entity.type
_entity.pdbx_description
1 polymer ?
#
loop_
_entity_poly.entity_id
_entity_poly.type
_entity_poly.pdbx_seq_one_letter_code
_entity_poly.pdbx_strand_id
1 'polypeptide(L)'
;VRDMRTPKLFGLATTERGKRARYGGGGFSERPSFGSLCEADETPVPYVFLVDDDTGIGMGSATMSLMAECSTTALVGWDLCAEAASSASLLRTVRHANSIKEVPADLLEKFPDLPFVRLRPDRIKVDNSAGAHSRHFEDACAEAYIQVNFTGKEHPTHKALIERTIGTILQLLFKKLPSHNYNIALMRKFGFDPDKQVLCTISQARELLDRA
;
A
#
# COMPACT_ATOMS: atom_id res chain seq x y z
N VAL A 1 -38.36 -12.37 20.09
CA VAL A 1 -36.98 -12.15 19.63
C VAL A 1 -36.91 -10.69 19.22
N ARG A 2 -36.19 -9.84 19.97
CA ARG A 2 -36.00 -8.43 19.62
C ARG A 2 -35.14 -8.34 18.36
N ASP A 3 -35.62 -7.60 17.38
CA ASP A 3 -34.87 -7.38 16.15
C ASP A 3 -33.61 -6.57 16.44
N MET A 4 -32.48 -7.25 16.57
CA MET A 4 -31.19 -6.66 16.83
C MET A 4 -30.66 -5.79 15.67
N ARG A 5 -31.34 -5.75 14.53
CA ARG A 5 -30.98 -4.97 13.35
C ARG A 5 -31.44 -3.52 13.41
N THR A 6 -32.23 -3.15 14.42
CA THR A 6 -32.69 -1.76 14.54
C THR A 6 -31.64 -0.89 15.21
N PRO A 7 -31.33 0.30 14.67
CA PRO A 7 -30.33 1.21 15.24
C PRO A 7 -30.61 1.62 16.69
N LYS A 8 -31.89 1.61 17.12
CA LYS A 8 -32.30 1.93 18.50
C LYS A 8 -31.71 0.99 19.53
N LEU A 9 -31.49 -0.28 19.20
CA LEU A 9 -30.89 -1.27 20.10
C LEU A 9 -29.44 -0.96 20.46
N PHE A 10 -28.73 -0.22 19.59
CA PHE A 10 -27.34 0.13 19.77
C PHE A 10 -27.13 1.59 20.13
N GLY A 11 -28.22 2.36 20.38
CA GLY A 11 -28.12 3.81 20.62
C GLY A 11 -27.60 4.61 19.41
N LEU A 12 -27.67 4.03 18.20
CA LEU A 12 -27.07 4.59 16.97
C LEU A 12 -28.13 5.14 16.01
N ALA A 13 -29.35 5.44 16.48
CA ALA A 13 -30.55 5.61 15.69
C ALA A 13 -30.42 6.51 14.43
N THR A 14 -29.79 7.66 14.55
CA THR A 14 -29.72 8.67 13.46
C THR A 14 -28.31 9.15 13.15
N THR A 15 -27.30 8.68 13.85
CA THR A 15 -25.91 9.12 13.63
C THR A 15 -25.32 8.50 12.39
N GLU A 16 -24.32 9.14 11.78
CA GLU A 16 -23.55 8.58 10.67
C GLU A 16 -22.91 7.22 11.04
N ARG A 17 -22.56 7.04 12.31
CA ARG A 17 -22.06 5.77 12.83
C ARG A 17 -23.15 4.69 12.81
N GLY A 18 -24.40 5.05 13.15
CA GLY A 18 -25.54 4.14 13.08
C GLY A 18 -25.91 3.79 11.64
N LYS A 19 -25.85 4.76 10.74
CA LYS A 19 -26.02 4.51 9.31
C LYS A 19 -24.92 3.59 8.79
N ARG A 20 -23.67 3.80 9.16
CA ARG A 20 -22.55 2.92 8.79
C ARG A 20 -22.70 1.51 9.38
N ALA A 21 -23.16 1.37 10.61
CA ALA A 21 -23.46 0.07 11.20
C ALA A 21 -24.63 -0.65 10.50
N ARG A 22 -25.61 0.11 9.98
CA ARG A 22 -26.77 -0.41 9.28
C ARG A 22 -26.51 -0.77 7.82
N TYR A 23 -25.71 0.08 7.13
CA TYR A 23 -25.47 -0.04 5.69
C TYR A 23 -24.03 -0.43 5.36
N GLY A 24 -23.10 -0.21 6.27
CA GLY A 24 -21.69 -0.59 6.13
C GLY A 24 -21.33 -1.88 6.86
N GLY A 25 -22.26 -2.45 7.63
CA GLY A 25 -22.25 -3.86 7.93
C GLY A 25 -22.63 -4.57 6.65
N GLY A 26 -21.75 -4.53 5.69
CA GLY A 26 -21.88 -5.26 4.46
C GLY A 26 -22.34 -6.65 4.84
N GLY A 27 -23.44 -7.09 4.26
CA GLY A 27 -23.74 -8.49 4.24
C GLY A 27 -22.43 -9.20 4.03
N PHE A 28 -22.22 -10.32 4.66
CA PHE A 28 -21.10 -11.20 4.39
C PHE A 28 -21.01 -11.38 2.88
N SER A 29 -20.35 -10.43 2.21
CA SER A 29 -19.86 -10.73 0.88
C SER A 29 -18.89 -11.86 1.17
N GLU A 30 -19.14 -13.01 0.59
CA GLU A 30 -18.25 -14.16 0.65
C GLU A 30 -16.84 -13.62 0.50
N ARG A 31 -15.97 -14.00 1.43
CA ARG A 31 -14.56 -13.58 1.34
C ARG A 31 -14.08 -14.02 -0.04
N PRO A 32 -13.45 -13.14 -0.80
CA PRO A 32 -12.95 -13.53 -2.10
C PRO A 32 -12.04 -14.75 -1.93
N SER A 33 -12.07 -15.67 -2.87
CA SER A 33 -11.12 -16.78 -2.89
C SER A 33 -9.70 -16.24 -3.07
N PHE A 34 -8.71 -16.96 -2.58
CA PHE A 34 -7.32 -16.58 -2.74
C PHE A 34 -6.98 -16.29 -4.20
N GLY A 35 -6.36 -15.15 -4.45
CA GLY A 35 -5.99 -14.71 -5.78
C GLY A 35 -7.09 -14.04 -6.61
N SER A 36 -8.35 -14.11 -6.18
CA SER A 36 -9.45 -13.53 -6.98
C SER A 36 -9.48 -12.00 -6.96
N LEU A 37 -8.98 -11.36 -5.89
CA LEU A 37 -8.99 -9.92 -5.73
C LEU A 37 -7.80 -9.41 -4.93
N CYS A 38 -7.11 -8.42 -5.47
CA CYS A 38 -6.14 -7.61 -4.75
C CYS A 38 -6.58 -6.14 -4.70
N GLU A 39 -6.17 -5.42 -3.66
CA GLU A 39 -6.23 -3.97 -3.60
C GLU A 39 -4.82 -3.41 -3.80
N ALA A 40 -4.68 -2.37 -4.63
CA ALA A 40 -3.42 -1.68 -4.83
C ALA A 40 -3.58 -0.17 -4.65
N ASP A 41 -2.55 0.46 -4.08
CA ASP A 41 -2.53 1.90 -3.85
C ASP A 41 -1.09 2.43 -3.78
N GLU A 42 -0.96 3.73 -3.98
CA GLU A 42 0.30 4.45 -3.98
C GLU A 42 0.26 5.57 -2.95
N THR A 43 1.37 5.78 -2.25
CA THR A 43 1.48 6.84 -1.26
C THR A 43 2.89 7.42 -1.24
N PRO A 44 3.04 8.74 -1.09
CA PRO A 44 4.34 9.30 -0.75
C PRO A 44 4.77 8.78 0.62
N VAL A 45 6.05 8.46 0.75
CA VAL A 45 6.66 8.08 2.03
C VAL A 45 7.17 9.36 2.70
N PRO A 46 6.47 9.88 3.72
CA PRO A 46 6.84 11.15 4.31
C PRO A 46 8.26 11.09 4.88
N TYR A 47 9.04 12.16 4.67
CA TYR A 47 10.37 12.36 5.26
C TYR A 47 11.47 11.40 4.80
N VAL A 48 11.21 10.54 3.84
CA VAL A 48 12.24 9.72 3.19
C VAL A 48 12.68 10.41 1.92
N PHE A 49 13.93 10.82 1.91
CA PHE A 49 14.60 11.36 0.74
C PHE A 49 15.60 10.32 0.22
N LEU A 50 15.45 9.98 -1.04
CA LEU A 50 16.27 8.96 -1.67
C LEU A 50 17.50 9.59 -2.33
N VAL A 51 18.60 8.87 -2.25
CA VAL A 51 19.79 9.10 -3.05
C VAL A 51 20.11 7.92 -3.93
N ASP A 52 20.74 8.20 -5.02
CA ASP A 52 21.30 7.19 -5.91
C ASP A 52 22.43 6.44 -5.21
N ASP A 53 22.45 5.11 -5.36
CA ASP A 53 23.38 4.23 -4.68
C ASP A 53 24.85 4.45 -5.11
N ASP A 54 25.06 4.79 -6.38
CA ASP A 54 26.40 4.90 -6.98
C ASP A 54 26.96 6.32 -6.87
N THR A 55 26.14 7.32 -7.13
CA THR A 55 26.57 8.72 -7.25
C THR A 55 26.33 9.53 -5.99
N GLY A 56 25.46 9.05 -5.08
CA GLY A 56 25.02 9.80 -3.91
C GLY A 56 24.18 11.05 -4.23
N ILE A 57 23.75 11.20 -5.49
CA ILE A 57 22.94 12.34 -5.92
C ILE A 57 21.52 12.18 -5.39
N GLY A 58 20.96 13.28 -4.84
CA GLY A 58 19.58 13.32 -4.36
C GLY A 58 18.59 13.08 -5.50
N MET A 59 17.71 12.11 -5.32
CA MET A 59 16.70 11.73 -6.31
C MET A 59 15.30 12.28 -6.00
N GLY A 60 15.03 12.62 -4.75
CA GLY A 60 13.76 13.18 -4.32
C GLY A 60 13.07 12.36 -3.22
N SER A 61 11.82 12.73 -2.92
CA SER A 61 11.01 12.03 -1.92
C SER A 61 10.57 10.66 -2.44
N ALA A 62 10.57 9.66 -1.54
CA ALA A 62 10.15 8.32 -1.90
C ALA A 62 8.62 8.24 -2.13
N THR A 63 8.22 7.50 -3.14
CA THR A 63 6.85 7.02 -3.36
C THR A 63 6.83 5.51 -3.21
N MET A 64 5.87 5.01 -2.45
CA MET A 64 5.65 3.59 -2.23
C MET A 64 4.33 3.16 -2.89
N SER A 65 4.36 2.06 -3.62
CA SER A 65 3.20 1.40 -4.19
C SER A 65 3.08 0.00 -3.58
N LEU A 66 1.90 -0.35 -3.08
CA LEU A 66 1.65 -1.63 -2.41
C LEU A 66 0.48 -2.36 -3.05
N MET A 67 0.52 -3.70 -3.02
CA MET A 67 -0.59 -4.55 -3.41
C MET A 67 -0.84 -5.64 -2.37
N ALA A 68 -2.06 -5.69 -1.82
CA ALA A 68 -2.49 -6.65 -0.81
C ALA A 68 -3.57 -7.57 -1.34
N GLU A 69 -3.49 -8.86 -1.03
CA GLU A 69 -4.47 -9.88 -1.38
C GLU A 69 -5.63 -9.87 -0.38
N CYS A 70 -6.89 -9.84 -0.89
CA CYS A 70 -8.05 -9.54 -0.06
C CYS A 70 -8.53 -10.69 0.84
N SER A 71 -8.24 -11.96 0.52
CA SER A 71 -8.70 -13.08 1.32
C SER A 71 -7.80 -13.36 2.53
N THR A 72 -6.49 -13.23 2.34
CA THR A 72 -5.46 -13.49 3.34
C THR A 72 -4.95 -12.25 4.03
N THR A 73 -5.20 -11.07 3.46
CA THR A 73 -4.61 -9.78 3.84
C THR A 73 -3.09 -9.69 3.66
N ALA A 74 -2.51 -10.64 2.92
CA ALA A 74 -1.07 -10.68 2.68
C ALA A 74 -0.64 -9.57 1.72
N LEU A 75 0.48 -8.92 2.03
CA LEU A 75 1.18 -8.04 1.09
C LEU A 75 1.87 -8.92 0.04
N VAL A 76 1.43 -8.83 -1.20
CA VAL A 76 1.93 -9.69 -2.29
C VAL A 76 2.85 -8.97 -3.27
N GLY A 77 2.73 -7.65 -3.35
CA GLY A 77 3.55 -6.84 -4.24
C GLY A 77 3.84 -5.46 -3.68
N TRP A 78 5.02 -4.93 -4.01
CA TRP A 78 5.41 -3.57 -3.67
C TRP A 78 6.41 -3.00 -4.67
N ASP A 79 6.49 -1.69 -4.73
CA ASP A 79 7.53 -0.91 -5.39
C ASP A 79 7.86 0.33 -4.56
N LEU A 80 9.11 0.77 -4.60
CA LEU A 80 9.55 2.01 -3.99
C LEU A 80 10.50 2.73 -4.96
N CYS A 81 10.17 3.97 -5.25
CA CYS A 81 10.91 4.79 -6.21
C CYS A 81 10.94 6.27 -5.80
N ALA A 82 11.79 7.04 -6.45
CA ALA A 82 11.86 8.50 -6.29
C ALA A 82 10.90 9.27 -7.22
N GLU A 83 10.20 8.55 -8.07
CA GLU A 83 9.23 9.13 -9.01
C GLU A 83 7.88 9.37 -8.32
N ALA A 84 7.10 10.29 -8.84
CA ALA A 84 5.70 10.45 -8.43
C ALA A 84 4.87 9.21 -8.80
N ALA A 85 3.77 8.98 -8.07
CA ALA A 85 2.79 7.94 -8.36
C ALA A 85 2.39 7.93 -9.84
N SER A 86 2.44 6.76 -10.47
CA SER A 86 2.28 6.63 -11.92
C SER A 86 1.86 5.21 -12.33
N SER A 87 1.45 5.07 -13.61
CA SER A 87 1.20 3.73 -14.18
C SER A 87 2.43 2.81 -14.12
N ALA A 88 3.63 3.38 -14.20
CA ALA A 88 4.86 2.61 -14.17
C ALA A 88 5.13 2.00 -12.77
N SER A 89 4.92 2.76 -11.68
CA SER A 89 5.05 2.26 -10.31
C SER A 89 4.01 1.19 -10.01
N LEU A 90 2.75 1.39 -10.43
CA LEU A 90 1.72 0.35 -10.31
C LEU A 90 2.08 -0.93 -11.08
N LEU A 91 2.60 -0.82 -12.32
CA LEU A 91 3.02 -1.99 -13.11
C LEU A 91 4.22 -2.70 -12.48
N ARG A 92 5.20 -1.96 -11.92
CA ARG A 92 6.30 -2.57 -11.16
C ARG A 92 5.79 -3.34 -9.94
N THR A 93 4.78 -2.81 -9.25
CA THR A 93 4.12 -3.49 -8.11
C THR A 93 3.42 -4.77 -8.56
N VAL A 94 2.67 -4.75 -9.66
CA VAL A 94 2.03 -5.94 -10.25
C VAL A 94 3.10 -6.96 -10.69
N ARG A 95 4.18 -6.52 -11.32
CA ARG A 95 5.29 -7.37 -11.71
C ARG A 95 5.95 -8.01 -10.48
N HIS A 96 6.20 -7.23 -9.43
CA HIS A 96 6.77 -7.74 -8.19
C HIS A 96 5.87 -8.81 -7.57
N ALA A 97 4.54 -8.61 -7.54
CA ALA A 97 3.60 -9.60 -7.05
C ALA A 97 3.67 -10.94 -7.78
N ASN A 98 3.94 -10.91 -9.08
CA ASN A 98 4.05 -12.10 -9.94
C ASN A 98 5.43 -12.76 -9.93
N SER A 99 6.46 -12.07 -9.46
CA SER A 99 7.85 -12.54 -9.50
C SER A 99 8.22 -13.35 -8.27
N ILE A 100 9.26 -14.18 -8.41
CA ILE A 100 9.99 -14.73 -7.28
C ILE A 100 10.68 -13.56 -6.57
N LYS A 101 10.56 -13.50 -5.23
CA LYS A 101 11.11 -12.40 -4.43
C LYS A 101 12.60 -12.63 -4.17
N GLU A 102 13.38 -11.58 -4.25
CA GLU A 102 14.71 -11.54 -3.65
C GLU A 102 14.53 -11.26 -2.16
N VAL A 103 14.92 -12.20 -1.32
CA VAL A 103 14.72 -12.14 0.13
C VAL A 103 16.06 -12.10 0.82
N PRO A 104 16.30 -11.21 1.80
CA PRO A 104 17.50 -11.18 2.61
C PRO A 104 17.79 -12.55 3.24
N ALA A 105 19.07 -12.94 3.29
CA ALA A 105 19.48 -14.28 3.70
C ALA A 105 19.00 -14.67 5.11
N ASP A 106 18.99 -13.73 6.05
CA ASP A 106 18.49 -13.93 7.41
C ASP A 106 16.97 -14.15 7.49
N LEU A 107 16.21 -13.60 6.56
CA LEU A 107 14.77 -13.86 6.44
C LEU A 107 14.51 -15.18 5.71
N LEU A 108 15.32 -15.49 4.70
CA LEU A 108 15.23 -16.76 3.98
C LEU A 108 15.49 -17.97 4.88
N GLU A 109 16.43 -17.85 5.82
CA GLU A 109 16.70 -18.89 6.82
C GLU A 109 15.49 -19.16 7.73
N LYS A 110 14.76 -18.13 8.10
CA LYS A 110 13.56 -18.23 8.96
C LYS A 110 12.30 -18.62 8.19
N PHE A 111 12.20 -18.18 6.96
CA PHE A 111 11.01 -18.30 6.11
C PHE A 111 11.40 -18.74 4.70
N PRO A 112 11.78 -20.02 4.50
CA PRO A 112 12.33 -20.50 3.22
C PRO A 112 11.34 -20.42 2.06
N ASP A 113 10.04 -20.38 2.34
CA ASP A 113 8.99 -20.28 1.32
C ASP A 113 8.67 -18.83 0.91
N LEU A 114 9.24 -17.85 1.60
CA LEU A 114 8.94 -16.43 1.36
C LEU A 114 9.21 -15.99 -0.10
N PRO A 115 10.29 -16.44 -0.79
CA PRO A 115 10.51 -16.10 -2.20
C PRO A 115 9.37 -16.52 -3.13
N PHE A 116 8.65 -17.57 -2.76
CA PHE A 116 7.57 -18.16 -3.56
C PHE A 116 6.19 -17.56 -3.29
N VAL A 117 6.09 -16.58 -2.40
CA VAL A 117 4.88 -15.77 -2.20
C VAL A 117 4.67 -14.90 -3.42
N ARG A 118 4.09 -15.48 -4.47
CA ARG A 118 3.79 -14.81 -5.74
C ARG A 118 2.36 -15.05 -6.14
N LEU A 119 1.78 -14.05 -6.77
CA LEU A 119 0.38 -14.08 -7.16
C LEU A 119 0.14 -13.26 -8.40
N ARG A 120 -0.54 -13.84 -9.38
CA ARG A 120 -1.24 -13.12 -10.43
C ARG A 120 -2.72 -13.04 -10.03
N PRO A 121 -3.24 -11.87 -9.63
CA PRO A 121 -4.64 -11.76 -9.26
C PRO A 121 -5.55 -11.84 -10.50
N ASP A 122 -6.78 -12.32 -10.30
CA ASP A 122 -7.79 -12.22 -11.36
C ASP A 122 -8.24 -10.76 -11.53
N ARG A 123 -8.33 -10.01 -10.42
CA ARG A 123 -8.78 -8.63 -10.40
C ARG A 123 -7.91 -7.78 -9.48
N ILE A 124 -7.62 -6.56 -9.91
CA ILE A 124 -6.98 -5.53 -9.09
C ILE A 124 -7.95 -4.38 -8.90
N LYS A 125 -8.16 -3.98 -7.66
CA LYS A 125 -8.90 -2.78 -7.30
C LYS A 125 -7.93 -1.63 -7.05
N VAL A 126 -8.06 -0.56 -7.81
CA VAL A 126 -7.25 0.67 -7.75
C VAL A 126 -8.14 1.89 -7.53
N ASP A 127 -7.54 3.01 -7.17
CA ASP A 127 -8.25 4.29 -7.12
C ASP A 127 -8.46 4.89 -8.53
N ASN A 128 -9.13 6.04 -8.57
CA ASN A 128 -9.33 6.80 -9.80
C ASN A 128 -8.16 7.76 -10.09
N SER A 129 -6.92 7.38 -9.75
CA SER A 129 -5.75 8.19 -10.08
C SER A 129 -5.49 8.22 -11.59
N ALA A 130 -4.81 9.25 -12.05
CA ALA A 130 -4.43 9.36 -13.45
C ALA A 130 -3.52 8.21 -13.92
N GLY A 131 -2.68 7.69 -13.01
CA GLY A 131 -1.82 6.54 -13.29
C GLY A 131 -2.61 5.26 -13.52
N ALA A 132 -3.60 4.98 -12.66
CA ALA A 132 -4.46 3.81 -12.77
C ALA A 132 -5.38 3.87 -14.01
N HIS A 133 -5.87 5.05 -14.39
CA HIS A 133 -6.68 5.28 -15.59
C HIS A 133 -5.87 5.41 -16.89
N SER A 134 -4.57 5.17 -16.86
CA SER A 134 -3.78 5.20 -18.08
C SER A 134 -4.06 3.96 -18.92
N ARG A 135 -4.22 4.14 -20.23
CA ARG A 135 -4.33 3.02 -21.17
C ARG A 135 -3.18 2.03 -21.04
N HIS A 136 -1.97 2.54 -20.78
CA HIS A 136 -0.79 1.71 -20.60
C HIS A 136 -0.94 0.72 -19.44
N PHE A 137 -1.55 1.15 -18.31
CA PHE A 137 -1.79 0.27 -17.18
C PHE A 137 -2.91 -0.75 -17.47
N GLU A 138 -4.02 -0.27 -18.05
CA GLU A 138 -5.16 -1.12 -18.38
C GLU A 138 -4.81 -2.19 -19.41
N ASP A 139 -4.10 -1.79 -20.50
CA ASP A 139 -3.67 -2.71 -21.57
C ASP A 139 -2.70 -3.77 -21.03
N ALA A 140 -1.70 -3.35 -20.24
CA ALA A 140 -0.74 -4.29 -19.65
C ALA A 140 -1.40 -5.27 -18.67
N CYS A 141 -2.38 -4.82 -17.87
CA CYS A 141 -3.17 -5.70 -17.03
C CYS A 141 -4.03 -6.67 -17.85
N ALA A 142 -4.65 -6.19 -18.92
CA ALA A 142 -5.45 -7.03 -19.82
C ALA A 142 -4.60 -8.10 -20.53
N GLU A 143 -3.41 -7.77 -21.00
CA GLU A 143 -2.44 -8.74 -21.56
C GLU A 143 -2.02 -9.80 -20.53
N ALA A 144 -1.95 -9.43 -19.25
CA ALA A 144 -1.68 -10.34 -18.16
C ALA A 144 -2.93 -11.12 -17.66
N TYR A 145 -4.08 -10.96 -18.33
CA TYR A 145 -5.38 -11.50 -17.91
C TYR A 145 -5.80 -11.05 -16.50
N ILE A 146 -5.56 -9.79 -16.18
CA ILE A 146 -5.92 -9.15 -14.92
C ILE A 146 -6.99 -8.10 -15.20
N GLN A 147 -8.14 -8.22 -14.57
CA GLN A 147 -9.18 -7.21 -14.67
C GLN A 147 -8.90 -6.04 -13.72
N VAL A 148 -8.92 -4.81 -14.24
CA VAL A 148 -8.81 -3.59 -13.42
C VAL A 148 -10.19 -3.12 -12.98
N ASN A 149 -10.39 -2.94 -11.69
CA ASN A 149 -11.60 -2.40 -11.09
C ASN A 149 -11.31 -1.06 -10.41
N PHE A 150 -11.96 -0.01 -10.85
CA PHE A 150 -11.82 1.31 -10.25
C PHE A 150 -12.77 1.50 -9.07
N THR A 151 -12.29 2.06 -7.98
CA THR A 151 -13.14 2.40 -6.83
C THR A 151 -13.91 3.68 -7.11
N GLY A 152 -15.24 3.65 -6.92
CA GLY A 152 -16.07 4.86 -7.04
C GLY A 152 -15.69 5.93 -6.00
N LYS A 153 -15.80 7.21 -6.37
CA LYS A 153 -15.44 8.36 -5.53
C LYS A 153 -16.21 8.45 -4.19
N GLU A 154 -17.29 7.70 -4.03
CA GLU A 154 -18.23 7.85 -2.89
C GLU A 154 -18.17 6.71 -1.85
N HIS A 155 -17.27 5.76 -1.98
CA HIS A 155 -17.22 4.60 -1.08
C HIS A 155 -15.82 4.40 -0.47
N PRO A 156 -15.45 5.18 0.57
CA PRO A 156 -14.14 5.07 1.22
C PRO A 156 -13.87 3.70 1.86
N THR A 157 -14.91 2.90 2.11
CA THR A 157 -14.76 1.55 2.67
C THR A 157 -14.21 0.52 1.67
N HIS A 158 -14.18 0.86 0.37
CA HIS A 158 -13.80 -0.09 -0.68
C HIS A 158 -12.30 -0.38 -0.78
N LYS A 159 -11.44 0.36 -0.08
CA LYS A 159 -9.97 0.19 -0.04
C LYS A 159 -9.43 0.07 1.39
N ALA A 160 -10.28 -0.29 2.34
CA ALA A 160 -9.90 -0.31 3.75
C ALA A 160 -8.75 -1.28 4.06
N LEU A 161 -8.54 -2.31 3.26
CA LEU A 161 -7.44 -3.24 3.44
C LEU A 161 -6.12 -2.56 3.09
N ILE A 162 -5.98 -2.06 1.88
CA ILE A 162 -4.71 -1.47 1.42
C ILE A 162 -4.36 -0.21 2.22
N GLU A 163 -5.34 0.63 2.57
CA GLU A 163 -5.11 1.81 3.43
C GLU A 163 -4.55 1.42 4.81
N ARG A 164 -5.09 0.36 5.41
CA ARG A 164 -4.58 -0.18 6.67
C ARG A 164 -3.17 -0.75 6.52
N THR A 165 -2.93 -1.48 5.44
CA THR A 165 -1.63 -2.07 5.13
C THR A 165 -0.57 -0.98 4.96
N ILE A 166 -0.86 0.06 4.18
CA ILE A 166 -0.01 1.24 4.02
C ILE A 166 0.31 1.86 5.38
N GLY A 167 -0.71 2.11 6.21
CA GLY A 167 -0.51 2.68 7.55
C GLY A 167 0.41 1.83 8.42
N THR A 168 0.27 0.50 8.37
CA THR A 168 1.10 -0.43 9.12
C THR A 168 2.55 -0.41 8.62
N ILE A 169 2.76 -0.50 7.31
CA ILE A 169 4.10 -0.48 6.69
C ILE A 169 4.81 0.85 6.98
N LEU A 170 4.12 1.97 6.83
CA LEU A 170 4.69 3.28 7.16
C LEU A 170 5.13 3.36 8.63
N GLN A 171 4.33 2.84 9.55
CA GLN A 171 4.72 2.79 10.97
C GLN A 171 5.94 1.92 11.22
N LEU A 172 6.05 0.77 10.54
CA LEU A 172 7.20 -0.13 10.67
C LEU A 172 8.46 0.50 10.07
N LEU A 173 8.36 1.12 8.89
CA LEU A 173 9.46 1.84 8.24
C LEU A 173 9.94 3.00 9.12
N PHE A 174 9.03 3.85 9.60
CA PHE A 174 9.41 5.00 10.42
C PHE A 174 10.06 4.62 11.73
N LYS A 175 9.66 3.51 12.37
CA LYS A 175 10.34 3.03 13.57
C LYS A 175 11.80 2.65 13.34
N LYS A 176 12.14 2.27 12.11
CA LYS A 176 13.49 1.84 11.73
C LYS A 176 14.36 2.97 11.18
N LEU A 177 13.74 4.08 10.76
CA LEU A 177 14.45 5.22 10.19
C LEU A 177 14.93 6.17 11.30
N PRO A 178 16.16 6.71 11.21
CA PRO A 178 16.71 7.62 12.21
C PRO A 178 15.87 8.89 12.42
N SER A 179 15.12 9.30 11.40
CA SER A 179 14.29 10.51 11.41
C SER A 179 12.97 10.39 12.16
N HIS A 180 12.60 9.20 12.59
CA HIS A 180 11.28 8.96 13.22
C HIS A 180 11.06 9.76 14.53
N ASN A 181 12.12 10.10 15.24
CA ASN A 181 12.07 10.78 16.53
C ASN A 181 12.10 12.31 16.45
N TYR A 182 12.07 12.89 15.25
CA TYR A 182 12.18 14.34 15.10
C TYR A 182 10.82 14.98 14.82
N ASN A 183 10.48 15.95 15.67
CA ASN A 183 9.33 16.81 15.43
C ASN A 183 9.73 17.83 14.33
N ILE A 184 9.17 17.69 13.13
CA ILE A 184 9.52 18.51 11.96
C ILE A 184 9.25 19.99 12.18
N ALA A 185 8.18 20.35 12.91
CA ALA A 185 7.92 21.73 13.27
C ALA A 185 9.04 22.30 14.13
N LEU A 186 9.59 21.48 15.03
CA LEU A 186 10.74 21.83 15.86
C LEU A 186 12.02 21.90 15.02
N MET A 187 12.22 20.96 14.10
CA MET A 187 13.40 20.93 13.21
C MET A 187 13.44 22.18 12.32
N ARG A 188 12.35 22.55 11.68
CA ARG A 188 12.24 23.79 10.89
C ARG A 188 12.54 25.04 11.73
N LYS A 189 12.10 25.06 12.99
CA LYS A 189 12.35 26.16 13.93
C LYS A 189 13.82 26.30 14.29
N PHE A 190 14.60 25.22 14.22
CA PHE A 190 16.06 25.20 14.42
C PHE A 190 16.85 25.29 13.12
N GLY A 191 16.22 25.62 12.01
CA GLY A 191 16.91 25.81 10.73
C GLY A 191 17.26 24.51 10.00
N PHE A 192 16.76 23.37 10.45
CA PHE A 192 16.89 22.12 9.71
C PHE A 192 15.89 22.10 8.55
N ASP A 193 16.41 21.80 7.38
CA ASP A 193 15.60 21.59 6.18
C ASP A 193 15.37 20.08 6.01
N PRO A 194 14.16 19.57 6.30
CA PRO A 194 13.89 18.14 6.17
C PRO A 194 14.03 17.63 4.74
N ASP A 195 13.92 18.51 3.74
CA ASP A 195 14.11 18.16 2.33
C ASP A 195 15.59 17.96 1.95
N LYS A 196 16.51 18.36 2.82
CA LYS A 196 17.96 18.18 2.66
C LYS A 196 18.53 17.01 3.45
N GLN A 197 17.72 16.37 4.28
CA GLN A 197 18.19 15.20 5.02
C GLN A 197 18.05 13.94 4.14
N VAL A 198 19.16 13.57 3.55
CA VAL A 198 19.33 12.28 2.89
C VAL A 198 19.23 11.20 3.95
N LEU A 199 18.22 10.39 3.87
CA LEU A 199 17.95 9.38 4.88
C LEU A 199 18.45 8.00 4.47
N CYS A 200 18.38 7.64 3.19
CA CYS A 200 18.84 6.34 2.70
C CYS A 200 19.02 6.33 1.18
N THR A 201 19.81 5.37 0.72
CA THR A 201 19.85 5.02 -0.70
C THR A 201 18.61 4.26 -1.10
N ILE A 202 18.35 4.14 -2.41
CA ILE A 202 17.22 3.36 -2.91
C ILE A 202 17.31 1.91 -2.43
N SER A 203 18.49 1.31 -2.49
CA SER A 203 18.72 -0.07 -2.05
C SER A 203 18.46 -0.26 -0.56
N GLN A 204 18.93 0.68 0.28
CA GLN A 204 18.63 0.66 1.71
C GLN A 204 17.13 0.79 2.00
N ALA A 205 16.44 1.69 1.30
CA ALA A 205 15.00 1.88 1.47
C ALA A 205 14.21 0.64 1.07
N ARG A 206 14.60 -0.02 -0.03
CA ARG A 206 14.00 -1.29 -0.47
C ARG A 206 14.25 -2.41 0.51
N GLU A 207 15.48 -2.57 1.00
CA GLU A 207 15.78 -3.56 2.03
C GLU A 207 14.96 -3.36 3.32
N LEU A 208 14.76 -2.10 3.74
CA LEU A 208 13.89 -1.81 4.88
C LEU A 208 12.43 -2.20 4.62
N LEU A 209 11.96 -2.03 3.38
CA LEU A 209 10.61 -2.43 2.99
C LEU A 209 10.45 -3.94 2.93
N ASP A 210 11.46 -4.68 2.45
CA ASP A 210 11.48 -6.15 2.46
C ASP A 210 11.41 -6.73 3.89
N ARG A 211 11.91 -5.98 4.87
CA ARG A 211 11.93 -6.39 6.28
C ARG A 211 10.71 -5.91 7.09
N ALA A 212 9.82 -5.14 6.48
CA ALA A 212 8.63 -4.58 7.14
C ALA A 212 7.42 -5.49 6.99
#